data_a00a8625b842399bcecb681f2c41b0f5
#
_entry.id   a00a8625b842399bcecb681f2c41b0f5
#
_cell.length_a   1.000
_cell.length_b   1.000
_cell.length_c   1.000
_cell.angle_alpha   90.00
_cell.angle_beta   90.00
_cell.angle_gamma   90.00
#
_symmetry.space_group_name_H-M   'P 1'
#
loop_
_entity.id
_entity.type
_entity.pdbx_description
1 polymer ?
#
loop_
_entity_poly.entity_id
_entity_poly.type
_entity_poly.pdbx_seq_one_letter_code
_entity_poly.pdbx_strand_id
1 'polypeptide(L)'
;ISISKKVFFYYGWLFGFSFFLSSLYWITISLTFDESLGFLIPITLILIPSFLSLFYGLITLIFYLFKPNNILSAFFLFSFLFGIIDFIRGIILTGFPWNLIVYSFSENLNFINIISVIGTYSLNLIVISFYTAPVLYIFRKSNKEIIVSIFLLVLPILFITYGTFQKKEFLNNELKENPYTVRIIGSNIGLERFYDNTQTEIIINELVKISSPEKKKKIFFVWPEGIIPNTYQDELNLFNDIIEKHFSENHLIGLGITNRQILDEDYKYYNSFSMFDSNLNLIDNYNKMKLVPFGEFLPFEKLFNKIGLKTITNNFGSFSKGENRKIIKLKNELSELRFLPLICYEIIYSGNLTKNSNFDFILNIS
;
A
#
# COMPACT_ATOMS: atom_id res chain seq x y z
N ILE A 1 -29.09 -35.18 5.03
CA ILE A 1 -29.38 -34.03 4.13
C ILE A 1 -28.11 -33.72 3.37
N SER A 2 -28.08 -34.00 2.05
CA SER A 2 -26.94 -33.61 1.23
C SER A 2 -26.92 -32.09 1.10
N ILE A 3 -25.92 -31.45 1.72
CA ILE A 3 -25.72 -30.01 1.59
C ILE A 3 -25.30 -29.73 0.13
N SER A 4 -25.99 -28.81 -0.53
CA SER A 4 -25.72 -28.50 -1.95
C SER A 4 -24.48 -27.61 -2.12
N LYS A 5 -23.88 -27.68 -3.31
CA LYS A 5 -22.73 -26.80 -3.67
C LYS A 5 -23.02 -25.29 -3.51
N LYS A 6 -24.27 -24.88 -3.73
CA LYS A 6 -24.72 -23.50 -3.54
C LYS A 6 -24.60 -23.07 -2.08
N VAL A 7 -24.99 -23.94 -1.15
CA VAL A 7 -24.95 -23.66 0.29
C VAL A 7 -23.49 -23.49 0.74
N PHE A 8 -22.56 -24.32 0.25
CA PHE A 8 -21.14 -24.14 0.54
C PHE A 8 -20.61 -22.79 0.03
N PHE A 9 -20.95 -22.40 -1.20
CA PHE A 9 -20.59 -21.08 -1.71
C PHE A 9 -21.14 -19.97 -0.81
N TYR A 10 -22.39 -20.03 -0.40
CA TYR A 10 -22.98 -19.00 0.46
C TYR A 10 -22.32 -18.93 1.84
N TYR A 11 -21.88 -20.04 2.44
CA TYR A 11 -21.13 -20.01 3.69
C TYR A 11 -19.82 -19.19 3.56
N GLY A 12 -19.04 -19.45 2.52
CA GLY A 12 -17.82 -18.68 2.26
C GLY A 12 -18.13 -17.23 1.93
N TRP A 13 -19.17 -16.99 1.12
CA TRP A 13 -19.56 -15.65 0.74
C TRP A 13 -20.04 -14.82 1.94
N LEU A 14 -20.89 -15.38 2.80
CA LEU A 14 -21.36 -14.70 4.02
C LEU A 14 -20.22 -14.41 5.01
N PHE A 15 -19.32 -15.37 5.19
CA PHE A 15 -18.11 -15.14 6.00
C PHE A 15 -17.29 -13.99 5.42
N GLY A 16 -17.01 -14.02 4.12
CA GLY A 16 -16.27 -12.96 3.43
C GLY A 16 -16.98 -11.61 3.52
N PHE A 17 -18.31 -11.56 3.33
CA PHE A 17 -19.09 -10.33 3.43
C PHE A 17 -18.97 -9.70 4.80
N SER A 18 -19.15 -10.49 5.86
CA SER A 18 -19.01 -10.00 7.24
C SER A 18 -17.59 -9.52 7.53
N PHE A 19 -16.58 -10.26 7.08
CA PHE A 19 -15.18 -9.94 7.24
C PHE A 19 -14.83 -8.62 6.54
N PHE A 20 -15.15 -8.48 5.25
CA PHE A 20 -14.84 -7.27 4.49
C PHE A 20 -15.70 -6.08 4.91
N LEU A 21 -16.96 -6.27 5.28
CA LEU A 21 -17.80 -5.18 5.78
C LEU A 21 -17.21 -4.58 7.07
N SER A 22 -16.82 -5.45 8.02
CA SER A 22 -16.25 -5.00 9.31
C SER A 22 -14.86 -4.39 9.19
N SER A 23 -14.08 -4.80 8.19
CA SER A 23 -12.69 -4.38 8.03
C SER A 23 -12.47 -3.25 7.03
N LEU A 24 -13.46 -2.97 6.15
CA LEU A 24 -13.34 -2.00 5.06
C LEU A 24 -14.37 -0.85 5.12
N TYR A 25 -15.22 -0.76 6.16
CA TYR A 25 -16.23 0.30 6.26
C TYR A 25 -15.62 1.71 6.16
N TRP A 26 -14.37 1.87 6.63
CA TRP A 26 -13.64 3.12 6.60
C TRP A 26 -13.37 3.68 5.19
N ILE A 27 -13.42 2.83 4.14
CA ILE A 27 -13.24 3.29 2.73
C ILE A 27 -14.32 4.33 2.38
N THR A 28 -15.50 4.23 2.97
CA THR A 28 -16.59 5.17 2.72
C THR A 28 -16.35 6.57 3.27
N ILE A 29 -15.37 6.74 4.18
CA ILE A 29 -14.99 8.06 4.69
C ILE A 29 -14.49 8.95 3.54
N SER A 30 -13.85 8.38 2.52
CA SER A 30 -13.44 9.15 1.33
C SER A 30 -14.60 9.82 0.59
N LEU A 31 -15.81 9.27 0.69
CA LEU A 31 -17.02 9.82 0.08
C LEU A 31 -17.65 10.96 0.91
N THR A 32 -17.22 11.17 2.14
CA THR A 32 -17.72 12.27 2.99
C THR A 32 -17.03 13.59 2.70
N PHE A 33 -15.93 13.59 1.94
CA PHE A 33 -15.23 14.83 1.56
C PHE A 33 -15.96 15.63 0.48
N ASP A 34 -16.87 15.00 -0.26
CA ASP A 34 -17.75 15.65 -1.24
C ASP A 34 -19.20 15.32 -0.90
N GLU A 35 -19.97 16.33 -0.46
CA GLU A 35 -21.37 16.16 -0.05
C GLU A 35 -22.23 15.54 -1.17
N SER A 36 -21.89 15.81 -2.44
CA SER A 36 -22.61 15.24 -3.59
C SER A 36 -22.49 13.72 -3.70
N LEU A 37 -21.48 13.12 -3.07
CA LEU A 37 -21.20 11.68 -3.11
C LEU A 37 -21.77 10.91 -1.92
N GLY A 38 -22.36 11.58 -0.94
CA GLY A 38 -22.89 10.96 0.28
C GLY A 38 -23.89 9.83 0.01
N PHE A 39 -24.69 9.93 -1.07
CA PHE A 39 -25.65 8.90 -1.45
C PHE A 39 -24.99 7.58 -1.89
N LEU A 40 -23.70 7.58 -2.24
CA LEU A 40 -22.93 6.38 -2.60
C LEU A 40 -22.46 5.58 -1.39
N ILE A 41 -22.46 6.14 -0.19
CA ILE A 41 -21.99 5.47 1.04
C ILE A 41 -22.68 4.12 1.26
N PRO A 42 -24.01 4.00 1.32
CA PRO A 42 -24.67 2.71 1.53
C PRO A 42 -24.42 1.71 0.39
N ILE A 43 -24.31 2.21 -0.84
CA ILE A 43 -23.99 1.37 -2.01
C ILE A 43 -22.59 0.79 -1.89
N THR A 44 -21.62 1.60 -1.54
CA THR A 44 -20.21 1.23 -1.39
C THR A 44 -20.02 0.22 -0.25
N LEU A 45 -20.71 0.43 0.88
CA LEU A 45 -20.69 -0.49 2.04
C LEU A 45 -21.21 -1.90 1.70
N ILE A 46 -22.09 -2.01 0.74
CA ILE A 46 -22.63 -3.31 0.32
C ILE A 46 -21.85 -3.88 -0.86
N LEU A 47 -21.55 -3.07 -1.86
CA LEU A 47 -21.00 -3.53 -3.14
C LEU A 47 -19.56 -4.04 -3.00
N ILE A 48 -18.68 -3.29 -2.31
CA ILE A 48 -17.26 -3.67 -2.15
C ILE A 48 -17.14 -4.98 -1.36
N PRO A 49 -17.71 -5.12 -0.15
CA PRO A 49 -17.69 -6.40 0.57
C PRO A 49 -18.33 -7.56 -0.21
N SER A 50 -19.45 -7.33 -0.89
CA SER A 50 -20.11 -8.36 -1.71
C SER A 50 -19.21 -8.87 -2.82
N PHE A 51 -18.53 -7.98 -3.53
CA PHE A 51 -17.61 -8.33 -4.59
C PHE A 51 -16.40 -9.11 -4.07
N LEU A 52 -15.74 -8.61 -3.02
CA LEU A 52 -14.59 -9.30 -2.43
C LEU A 52 -14.95 -10.65 -1.82
N SER A 53 -16.16 -10.81 -1.33
CA SER A 53 -16.69 -12.07 -0.77
C SER A 53 -16.82 -13.18 -1.80
N LEU A 54 -16.88 -12.85 -3.10
CA LEU A 54 -16.89 -13.86 -4.16
C LEU A 54 -15.64 -14.75 -4.09
N PHE A 55 -14.48 -14.19 -3.73
CA PHE A 55 -13.25 -14.95 -3.55
C PHE A 55 -13.40 -16.00 -2.44
N TYR A 56 -14.02 -15.65 -1.31
CA TYR A 56 -14.20 -16.56 -0.18
C TYR A 56 -15.33 -17.58 -0.47
N GLY A 57 -16.35 -17.17 -1.20
CA GLY A 57 -17.33 -18.12 -1.74
C GLY A 57 -16.72 -19.17 -2.68
N LEU A 58 -15.73 -18.76 -3.49
CA LEU A 58 -14.98 -19.69 -4.35
C LEU A 58 -14.14 -20.68 -3.53
N ILE A 59 -13.52 -20.27 -2.43
CA ILE A 59 -12.75 -21.17 -1.54
C ILE A 59 -13.64 -22.33 -1.10
N THR A 60 -14.79 -22.04 -0.52
CA THR A 60 -15.69 -23.06 0.02
C THR A 60 -16.35 -23.89 -1.07
N LEU A 61 -16.65 -23.31 -2.23
CA LEU A 61 -17.16 -24.04 -3.39
C LEU A 61 -16.14 -25.05 -3.92
N ILE A 62 -14.89 -24.63 -4.13
CA ILE A 62 -13.80 -25.49 -4.61
C ILE A 62 -13.51 -26.58 -3.57
N PHE A 63 -13.44 -26.22 -2.30
CA PHE A 63 -13.30 -27.18 -1.20
C PHE A 63 -14.37 -28.28 -1.24
N TYR A 64 -15.63 -27.89 -1.43
CA TYR A 64 -16.74 -28.85 -1.59
C TYR A 64 -16.55 -29.78 -2.78
N LEU A 65 -16.04 -29.27 -3.90
CA LEU A 65 -15.86 -30.09 -5.12
C LEU A 65 -14.78 -31.17 -4.95
N PHE A 66 -13.72 -30.88 -4.20
CA PHE A 66 -12.64 -31.85 -3.94
C PHE A 66 -13.02 -32.95 -2.94
N LYS A 67 -13.99 -32.71 -2.04
CA LYS A 67 -14.50 -33.67 -1.04
C LYS A 67 -13.41 -34.52 -0.38
N PRO A 68 -12.45 -33.91 0.35
CA PRO A 68 -11.36 -34.68 0.96
C PRO A 68 -11.88 -35.73 1.96
N ASN A 69 -11.30 -36.94 1.92
CA ASN A 69 -11.80 -38.09 2.65
C ASN A 69 -11.38 -38.11 4.13
N ASN A 70 -10.33 -37.38 4.50
CA ASN A 70 -9.85 -37.33 5.88
C ASN A 70 -9.62 -35.89 6.34
N ILE A 71 -9.58 -35.70 7.64
CA ILE A 71 -9.51 -34.38 8.26
C ILE A 71 -8.20 -33.66 7.95
N LEU A 72 -7.05 -34.36 7.88
CA LEU A 72 -5.77 -33.75 7.52
C LEU A 72 -5.77 -33.20 6.09
N SER A 73 -6.26 -34.04 5.14
CA SER A 73 -6.37 -33.58 3.75
C SER A 73 -7.37 -32.41 3.61
N ALA A 74 -8.46 -32.44 4.37
CA ALA A 74 -9.43 -31.34 4.41
C ALA A 74 -8.78 -30.04 4.93
N PHE A 75 -8.04 -30.16 6.02
CA PHE A 75 -7.34 -29.04 6.65
C PHE A 75 -6.30 -28.40 5.72
N PHE A 76 -5.41 -29.20 5.13
CA PHE A 76 -4.39 -28.68 4.23
C PHE A 76 -4.98 -28.12 2.94
N LEU A 77 -6.01 -28.77 2.38
CA LEU A 77 -6.72 -28.27 1.22
C LEU A 77 -7.38 -26.92 1.50
N PHE A 78 -8.05 -26.77 2.64
CA PHE A 78 -8.70 -25.51 3.03
C PHE A 78 -7.67 -24.38 3.18
N SER A 79 -6.60 -24.62 3.94
CA SER A 79 -5.52 -23.64 4.16
C SER A 79 -4.85 -23.25 2.84
N PHE A 80 -4.57 -24.21 1.96
CA PHE A 80 -3.99 -23.98 0.65
C PHE A 80 -4.91 -23.15 -0.25
N LEU A 81 -6.19 -23.53 -0.35
CA LEU A 81 -7.17 -22.79 -1.15
C LEU A 81 -7.33 -21.36 -0.66
N PHE A 82 -7.38 -21.18 0.66
CA PHE A 82 -7.49 -19.85 1.24
C PHE A 82 -6.27 -18.99 0.90
N GLY A 83 -5.05 -19.53 1.11
CA GLY A 83 -3.81 -18.82 0.81
C GLY A 83 -3.65 -18.47 -0.66
N ILE A 84 -3.98 -19.41 -1.59
CA ILE A 84 -3.85 -19.16 -3.03
C ILE A 84 -4.92 -18.18 -3.55
N ILE A 85 -6.14 -18.25 -3.04
CA ILE A 85 -7.20 -17.31 -3.42
C ILE A 85 -6.90 -15.90 -2.92
N ASP A 86 -6.36 -15.75 -1.69
CA ASP A 86 -5.88 -14.45 -1.20
C ASP A 86 -4.74 -13.90 -2.05
N PHE A 87 -3.80 -14.74 -2.48
CA PHE A 87 -2.76 -14.34 -3.42
C PHE A 87 -3.35 -13.88 -4.76
N ILE A 88 -4.28 -14.65 -5.33
CA ILE A 88 -4.96 -14.29 -6.58
C ILE A 88 -5.70 -12.96 -6.42
N ARG A 89 -6.45 -12.75 -5.32
CA ARG A 89 -7.13 -11.49 -5.00
C ARG A 89 -6.16 -10.31 -4.95
N GLY A 90 -4.94 -10.55 -4.45
CA GLY A 90 -3.90 -9.52 -4.37
C GLY A 90 -3.31 -9.11 -5.72
N ILE A 91 -3.51 -9.86 -6.81
CA ILE A 91 -2.85 -9.62 -8.10
C ILE A 91 -3.80 -9.43 -9.29
N ILE A 92 -5.00 -10.02 -9.28
CA ILE A 92 -5.95 -9.93 -10.41
C ILE A 92 -6.67 -8.58 -10.43
N LEU A 93 -7.15 -8.19 -11.59
CA LEU A 93 -7.74 -6.88 -11.87
C LEU A 93 -6.70 -5.79 -11.59
N THR A 94 -6.92 -4.95 -10.57
CA THR A 94 -5.92 -3.97 -10.10
C THR A 94 -5.12 -4.51 -8.92
N GLY A 95 -5.53 -5.64 -8.35
CA GLY A 95 -5.04 -6.22 -7.12
C GLY A 95 -5.64 -5.54 -5.87
N PHE A 96 -6.07 -6.36 -4.90
CA PHE A 96 -6.52 -5.87 -3.60
C PHE A 96 -5.88 -6.70 -2.48
N PRO A 97 -4.60 -6.42 -2.14
CA PRO A 97 -3.84 -7.20 -1.16
C PRO A 97 -4.13 -6.81 0.30
N TRP A 98 -5.06 -5.91 0.55
CA TRP A 98 -5.47 -5.53 1.91
C TRP A 98 -6.21 -6.63 2.63
N ASN A 99 -6.27 -6.52 3.95
CA ASN A 99 -7.04 -7.41 4.84
C ASN A 99 -6.64 -8.89 4.70
N LEU A 100 -5.33 -9.16 4.60
CA LEU A 100 -4.82 -10.51 4.78
C LEU A 100 -4.93 -10.89 6.27
N ILE A 101 -5.24 -12.17 6.55
CA ILE A 101 -5.39 -12.67 7.93
C ILE A 101 -4.11 -12.49 8.74
N VAL A 102 -2.95 -12.55 8.10
CA VAL A 102 -1.64 -12.32 8.75
C VAL A 102 -1.53 -10.97 9.43
N TYR A 103 -2.26 -9.96 8.99
CA TYR A 103 -2.21 -8.62 9.58
C TYR A 103 -2.86 -8.55 10.98
N SER A 104 -3.54 -9.62 11.43
CA SER A 104 -3.94 -9.75 12.83
C SER A 104 -2.75 -9.76 13.81
N PHE A 105 -1.53 -10.01 13.30
CA PHE A 105 -0.28 -9.94 14.05
C PHE A 105 0.52 -8.66 13.82
N SER A 106 -0.03 -7.64 13.14
CA SER A 106 0.70 -6.43 12.74
C SER A 106 1.36 -5.67 13.89
N GLU A 107 0.79 -5.70 15.07
CA GLU A 107 1.37 -5.07 16.27
C GLU A 107 2.59 -5.82 16.84
N ASN A 108 2.77 -7.08 16.48
CA ASN A 108 3.90 -7.89 16.93
C ASN A 108 5.01 -7.94 15.88
N LEU A 109 5.88 -6.93 15.88
CA LEU A 109 6.99 -6.82 14.93
C LEU A 109 7.94 -8.00 14.96
N ASN A 110 8.13 -8.62 16.13
CA ASN A 110 8.98 -9.82 16.23
C ASN A 110 8.36 -11.02 15.51
N PHE A 111 7.02 -11.17 15.56
CA PHE A 111 6.34 -12.23 14.81
C PHE A 111 6.42 -11.95 13.30
N ILE A 112 6.13 -10.72 12.89
CA ILE A 112 6.07 -10.35 11.47
C ILE A 112 7.45 -10.37 10.80
N ASN A 113 8.54 -10.23 11.53
CA ASN A 113 9.90 -10.20 10.97
C ASN A 113 10.21 -11.41 10.07
N ILE A 114 9.58 -12.57 10.30
CA ILE A 114 9.74 -13.75 9.45
C ILE A 114 9.28 -13.53 7.99
N ILE A 115 8.50 -12.49 7.70
CA ILE A 115 8.12 -12.10 6.34
C ILE A 115 9.35 -11.88 5.46
N SER A 116 10.45 -11.39 6.04
CA SER A 116 11.72 -11.19 5.31
C SER A 116 12.29 -12.47 4.71
N VAL A 117 11.93 -13.64 5.27
CA VAL A 117 12.40 -14.95 4.83
C VAL A 117 11.39 -15.66 3.93
N ILE A 118 10.12 -15.70 4.35
CA ILE A 118 9.09 -16.51 3.68
C ILE A 118 8.08 -15.71 2.85
N GLY A 119 8.06 -14.40 3.00
CA GLY A 119 7.11 -13.50 2.33
C GLY A 119 5.73 -13.45 2.98
N THR A 120 4.98 -12.39 2.65
CA THR A 120 3.69 -12.08 3.27
C THR A 120 2.62 -13.15 3.01
N TYR A 121 2.50 -13.62 1.76
CA TYR A 121 1.45 -14.59 1.41
C TYR A 121 1.72 -15.99 1.99
N SER A 122 2.99 -16.39 2.09
CA SER A 122 3.35 -17.65 2.76
C SER A 122 3.04 -17.58 4.26
N LEU A 123 3.37 -16.45 4.90
CA LEU A 123 3.00 -16.25 6.29
C LEU A 123 1.47 -16.19 6.47
N ASN A 124 0.74 -15.57 5.54
CA ASN A 124 -0.73 -15.56 5.58
C ASN A 124 -1.32 -16.97 5.56
N LEU A 125 -0.79 -17.87 4.70
CA LEU A 125 -1.21 -19.28 4.67
C LEU A 125 -0.91 -19.98 6.01
N ILE A 126 0.25 -19.74 6.60
CA ILE A 126 0.61 -20.33 7.91
C ILE A 126 -0.30 -19.79 9.02
N VAL A 127 -0.62 -18.50 9.02
CA VAL A 127 -1.54 -17.91 10.02
C VAL A 127 -2.96 -18.44 9.86
N ILE A 128 -3.47 -18.61 8.63
CA ILE A 128 -4.74 -19.29 8.39
C ILE A 128 -4.71 -20.71 8.95
N SER A 129 -3.63 -21.46 8.71
CA SER A 129 -3.45 -22.80 9.23
C SER A 129 -3.38 -22.80 10.78
N PHE A 130 -2.72 -21.81 11.37
CA PHE A 130 -2.67 -21.63 12.83
C PHE A 130 -4.07 -21.43 13.43
N TYR A 131 -4.88 -20.49 12.87
CA TYR A 131 -6.23 -20.24 13.39
C TYR A 131 -7.19 -21.40 13.18
N THR A 132 -6.96 -22.23 12.17
CA THR A 132 -7.78 -23.42 11.91
C THR A 132 -7.26 -24.70 12.59
N ALA A 133 -6.02 -24.68 13.13
CA ALA A 133 -5.41 -25.85 13.81
C ALA A 133 -6.26 -26.48 14.93
N PRO A 134 -7.04 -25.73 15.75
CA PRO A 134 -7.93 -26.33 16.74
C PRO A 134 -8.92 -27.33 16.17
N VAL A 135 -9.34 -27.19 14.90
CA VAL A 135 -10.24 -28.13 14.20
C VAL A 135 -9.62 -29.52 14.11
N LEU A 136 -8.29 -29.62 13.88
CA LEU A 136 -7.59 -30.91 13.86
C LEU A 136 -7.65 -31.60 15.21
N TYR A 137 -7.52 -30.87 16.32
CA TYR A 137 -7.59 -31.41 17.64
C TYR A 137 -9.02 -31.86 18.02
N ILE A 138 -10.03 -31.09 17.67
CA ILE A 138 -11.44 -31.37 17.97
C ILE A 138 -11.92 -32.63 17.21
N PHE A 139 -11.62 -32.72 15.93
CA PHE A 139 -12.11 -33.80 15.03
C PHE A 139 -11.05 -34.86 14.76
N ARG A 140 -10.04 -34.98 15.62
CA ARG A 140 -8.96 -35.95 15.50
C ARG A 140 -9.44 -37.39 15.43
N LYS A 141 -8.83 -38.17 14.57
CA LYS A 141 -9.03 -39.63 14.47
C LYS A 141 -7.74 -40.42 14.74
N SER A 142 -6.60 -39.73 14.74
CA SER A 142 -5.29 -40.33 14.99
C SER A 142 -4.32 -39.33 15.69
N ASN A 143 -3.16 -39.79 16.11
CA ASN A 143 -2.13 -38.96 16.71
C ASN A 143 -1.51 -37.96 15.70
N LYS A 144 -1.66 -38.20 14.39
CA LYS A 144 -1.11 -37.30 13.34
C LYS A 144 -1.76 -35.93 13.38
N GLU A 145 -3.08 -35.88 13.57
CA GLU A 145 -3.82 -34.62 13.67
C GLU A 145 -3.38 -33.82 14.91
N ILE A 146 -3.11 -34.50 16.01
CA ILE A 146 -2.63 -33.88 17.26
C ILE A 146 -1.23 -33.29 17.03
N ILE A 147 -0.32 -34.05 16.42
CA ILE A 147 1.06 -33.62 16.17
C ILE A 147 1.06 -32.37 15.26
N VAL A 148 0.28 -32.39 14.16
CA VAL A 148 0.18 -31.25 13.24
C VAL A 148 -0.42 -30.04 13.94
N SER A 149 -1.47 -30.24 14.75
CA SER A 149 -2.10 -29.13 15.51
C SER A 149 -1.11 -28.50 16.49
N ILE A 150 -0.39 -29.30 17.28
CA ILE A 150 0.62 -28.80 18.22
C ILE A 150 1.75 -28.09 17.49
N PHE A 151 2.24 -28.66 16.39
CA PHE A 151 3.29 -28.03 15.56
C PHE A 151 2.87 -26.64 15.11
N LEU A 152 1.66 -26.49 14.55
CA LEU A 152 1.14 -25.21 14.09
C LEU A 152 0.96 -24.20 15.22
N LEU A 153 0.54 -24.64 16.41
CA LEU A 153 0.37 -23.79 17.60
C LEU A 153 1.71 -23.32 18.19
N VAL A 154 2.80 -24.06 17.96
CA VAL A 154 4.15 -23.70 18.42
C VAL A 154 4.85 -22.76 17.44
N LEU A 155 4.51 -22.77 16.14
CA LEU A 155 5.16 -21.94 15.12
C LEU A 155 5.24 -20.44 15.46
N PRO A 156 4.19 -19.78 15.99
CA PRO A 156 4.27 -18.37 16.39
C PRO A 156 5.39 -18.09 17.40
N ILE A 157 5.63 -19.02 18.33
CA ILE A 157 6.71 -18.89 19.33
C ILE A 157 8.07 -18.90 18.63
N LEU A 158 8.27 -19.78 17.65
CA LEU A 158 9.50 -19.85 16.86
C LEU A 158 9.71 -18.55 16.05
N PHE A 159 8.65 -18.01 15.45
CA PHE A 159 8.72 -16.76 14.69
C PHE A 159 9.05 -15.56 15.58
N ILE A 160 8.43 -15.46 16.77
CA ILE A 160 8.74 -14.41 17.75
C ILE A 160 10.20 -14.53 18.22
N THR A 161 10.68 -15.75 18.47
CA THR A 161 12.07 -16.00 18.89
C THR A 161 13.05 -15.55 17.79
N TYR A 162 12.78 -15.94 16.54
CA TYR A 162 13.55 -15.50 15.38
C TYR A 162 13.59 -13.96 15.27
N GLY A 163 12.43 -13.30 15.30
CA GLY A 163 12.38 -11.85 15.18
C GLY A 163 13.03 -11.11 16.37
N THR A 164 12.97 -11.68 17.57
CA THR A 164 13.67 -11.12 18.73
C THR A 164 15.18 -11.20 18.53
N PHE A 165 15.69 -12.31 17.97
CA PHE A 165 17.10 -12.44 17.63
C PHE A 165 17.53 -11.44 16.58
N GLN A 166 16.78 -11.30 15.48
CA GLN A 166 17.04 -10.34 14.40
C GLN A 166 17.03 -8.89 14.91
N LYS A 167 16.06 -8.55 15.78
CA LYS A 167 16.01 -7.23 16.41
C LYS A 167 17.26 -6.93 17.23
N LYS A 168 17.73 -7.92 18.01
CA LYS A 168 18.95 -7.78 18.81
C LYS A 168 20.19 -7.58 17.92
N GLU A 169 20.30 -8.35 16.87
CA GLU A 169 21.38 -8.23 15.89
C GLU A 169 21.37 -6.83 15.21
N PHE A 170 20.21 -6.36 14.78
CA PHE A 170 20.04 -5.03 14.20
C PHE A 170 20.48 -3.91 15.17
N LEU A 171 20.08 -3.99 16.45
CA LEU A 171 20.44 -2.98 17.45
C LEU A 171 21.93 -2.99 17.81
N ASN A 172 22.63 -4.12 17.63
CA ASN A 172 24.05 -4.25 17.90
C ASN A 172 24.91 -3.80 16.70
N ASN A 173 24.33 -3.62 15.51
CA ASN A 173 25.05 -3.12 14.36
C ASN A 173 25.34 -1.64 14.53
N GLU A 174 26.60 -1.24 14.30
CA GLU A 174 27.00 0.17 14.26
C GLU A 174 26.27 0.87 13.10
N LEU A 175 25.63 2.00 13.43
CA LEU A 175 25.03 2.86 12.42
C LEU A 175 26.13 3.47 11.57
N LYS A 176 26.15 3.18 10.28
CA LYS A 176 27.05 3.87 9.35
C LYS A 176 26.62 5.32 9.22
N GLU A 177 27.57 6.24 9.34
CA GLU A 177 27.32 7.64 9.02
C GLU A 177 26.90 7.76 7.56
N ASN A 178 25.76 8.37 7.33
CA ASN A 178 25.27 8.64 6.00
C ASN A 178 25.56 10.11 5.63
N PRO A 179 25.85 10.39 4.36
CA PRO A 179 26.18 11.74 3.90
C PRO A 179 25.00 12.70 3.99
N TYR A 180 23.78 12.17 3.98
CA TYR A 180 22.54 12.94 4.10
C TYR A 180 21.73 12.52 5.31
N THR A 181 21.17 13.51 6.01
CA THR A 181 20.06 13.30 6.93
C THR A 181 18.78 13.35 6.11
N VAL A 182 17.96 12.30 6.15
CA VAL A 182 16.61 12.32 5.55
C VAL A 182 15.63 12.88 6.58
N ARG A 183 14.96 13.99 6.23
CA ARG A 183 13.96 14.64 7.10
C ARG A 183 12.59 14.55 6.47
N ILE A 184 11.74 13.69 7.03
CA ILE A 184 10.35 13.51 6.59
C ILE A 184 9.49 14.55 7.28
N ILE A 185 8.69 15.28 6.51
CA ILE A 185 7.83 16.37 6.98
C ILE A 185 6.39 15.89 7.09
N GLY A 186 5.87 15.86 8.32
CA GLY A 186 4.44 15.70 8.59
C GLY A 186 3.80 17.06 8.70
N SER A 187 3.14 17.54 7.66
CA SER A 187 2.67 18.92 7.58
C SER A 187 1.45 19.22 8.43
N ASN A 188 0.61 18.21 8.72
CA ASN A 188 -0.72 18.36 9.33
C ASN A 188 -1.62 19.40 8.61
N ILE A 189 -1.34 19.67 7.33
CA ILE A 189 -2.17 20.56 6.49
C ILE A 189 -3.40 19.76 6.05
N GLY A 190 -4.60 20.29 6.35
CA GLY A 190 -5.87 19.62 6.09
C GLY A 190 -6.18 19.46 4.59
N LEU A 191 -7.21 18.67 4.29
CA LEU A 191 -7.67 18.43 2.91
C LEU A 191 -8.41 19.65 2.33
N GLU A 192 -8.79 20.61 3.15
CA GLU A 192 -9.43 21.86 2.75
C GLU A 192 -8.62 22.60 1.67
N ARG A 193 -7.30 22.40 1.64
CA ARG A 193 -6.39 22.97 0.64
C ARG A 193 -6.78 22.65 -0.81
N PHE A 194 -7.50 21.56 -1.04
CA PHE A 194 -7.96 21.19 -2.39
C PHE A 194 -9.23 21.90 -2.82
N TYR A 195 -10.01 22.38 -1.86
CA TYR A 195 -11.34 22.98 -2.08
C TYR A 195 -11.33 24.50 -1.88
N ASP A 196 -10.39 24.99 -1.07
CA ASP A 196 -10.19 26.41 -0.84
C ASP A 196 -9.16 26.95 -1.85
N ASN A 197 -9.37 28.17 -2.35
CA ASN A 197 -8.37 28.88 -3.17
C ASN A 197 -7.17 29.32 -2.29
N THR A 198 -6.75 28.48 -1.37
CA THR A 198 -5.59 28.70 -0.53
C THR A 198 -4.38 28.89 -1.40
N GLN A 199 -3.76 30.04 -1.29
CA GLN A 199 -2.63 30.38 -2.13
C GLN A 199 -1.51 29.35 -1.92
N THR A 200 -1.05 28.72 -2.97
CA THR A 200 0.06 27.77 -2.99
C THR A 200 1.27 28.29 -2.21
N GLU A 201 1.52 29.60 -2.30
CA GLU A 201 2.58 30.31 -1.58
C GLU A 201 2.48 30.15 -0.05
N ILE A 202 1.27 30.18 0.51
CA ILE A 202 1.06 30.01 1.97
C ILE A 202 1.48 28.61 2.38
N ILE A 203 1.09 27.59 1.60
CA ILE A 203 1.44 26.19 1.87
C ILE A 203 2.95 25.99 1.79
N ILE A 204 3.61 26.54 0.77
CA ILE A 204 5.06 26.44 0.62
C ILE A 204 5.78 27.13 1.78
N ASN A 205 5.37 28.31 2.21
CA ASN A 205 5.93 29.00 3.37
C ASN A 205 5.76 28.17 4.65
N GLU A 206 4.62 27.52 4.84
CA GLU A 206 4.39 26.64 5.99
C GLU A 206 5.30 25.40 5.93
N LEU A 207 5.42 24.75 4.78
CA LEU A 207 6.33 23.61 4.57
C LEU A 207 7.77 24.00 4.85
N VAL A 208 8.23 25.16 4.39
CA VAL A 208 9.56 25.70 4.66
C VAL A 208 9.76 25.89 6.17
N LYS A 209 8.80 26.51 6.86
CA LYS A 209 8.84 26.74 8.31
C LYS A 209 8.94 25.43 9.09
N ILE A 210 8.11 24.42 8.76
CA ILE A 210 8.15 23.12 9.43
C ILE A 210 9.44 22.38 9.12
N SER A 211 9.94 22.47 7.88
CA SER A 211 11.20 21.86 7.46
C SER A 211 12.39 22.35 8.27
N SER A 212 12.37 23.58 8.79
CA SER A 212 13.47 24.18 9.59
C SER A 212 14.85 23.88 9.00
N PRO A 213 15.18 24.35 7.79
CA PRO A 213 16.40 24.00 7.09
C PRO A 213 17.65 24.56 7.79
N GLU A 214 18.65 23.71 7.96
CA GLU A 214 19.95 24.07 8.54
C GLU A 214 21.00 24.15 7.43
N LYS A 215 21.32 25.36 6.95
CA LYS A 215 22.12 25.60 5.73
C LYS A 215 23.48 24.87 5.66
N LYS A 216 24.08 24.53 6.81
CA LYS A 216 25.37 23.82 6.87
C LYS A 216 25.28 22.31 6.85
N LYS A 217 24.06 21.73 7.03
CA LYS A 217 23.87 20.30 7.07
C LYS A 217 23.36 19.79 5.72
N LYS A 218 23.83 18.63 5.29
CA LYS A 218 23.30 17.95 4.11
C LYS A 218 22.00 17.24 4.48
N ILE A 219 20.87 17.77 4.01
CA ILE A 219 19.54 17.27 4.36
C ILE A 219 18.76 17.04 3.09
N PHE A 220 18.15 15.84 2.99
CA PHE A 220 17.13 15.52 2.03
C PHE A 220 15.76 15.64 2.71
N PHE A 221 15.04 16.71 2.39
CA PHE A 221 13.67 16.95 2.85
C PHE A 221 12.69 16.18 2.03
N VAL A 222 11.73 15.53 2.69
CA VAL A 222 10.66 14.78 2.03
C VAL A 222 9.32 15.36 2.45
N TRP A 223 8.63 15.96 1.51
CA TRP A 223 7.29 16.50 1.68
C TRP A 223 6.23 15.49 1.22
N PRO A 224 5.00 15.51 1.77
CA PRO A 224 3.95 14.54 1.49
C PRO A 224 3.48 14.51 0.02
N GLU A 225 2.72 13.46 -0.33
CA GLU A 225 2.01 13.34 -1.59
C GLU A 225 0.94 14.44 -1.71
N GLY A 226 0.84 15.05 -2.90
CA GLY A 226 -0.20 16.03 -3.22
C GLY A 226 -0.31 17.19 -2.25
N ILE A 227 0.78 17.56 -1.56
CA ILE A 227 0.74 18.60 -0.53
C ILE A 227 0.52 20.00 -1.11
N ILE A 228 0.95 20.22 -2.35
CA ILE A 228 0.79 21.48 -3.08
C ILE A 228 -0.32 21.29 -4.13
N PRO A 229 -1.55 21.77 -3.85
CA PRO A 229 -2.66 21.64 -4.78
C PRO A 229 -2.52 22.60 -5.97
N ASN A 230 -3.19 22.27 -7.08
CA ASN A 230 -3.32 23.12 -8.26
C ASN A 230 -1.99 23.64 -8.85
N THR A 231 -0.87 22.93 -8.55
CA THR A 231 0.46 23.28 -9.06
C THR A 231 1.07 22.05 -9.73
N TYR A 232 1.59 22.25 -10.94
CA TYR A 232 2.29 21.19 -11.66
C TYR A 232 3.79 21.25 -11.43
N GLN A 233 4.46 20.11 -11.66
CA GLN A 233 5.91 19.99 -11.49
C GLN A 233 6.71 21.09 -12.21
N ASP A 234 6.31 21.45 -13.43
CA ASP A 234 6.95 22.47 -14.25
C ASP A 234 6.66 23.92 -13.80
N GLU A 235 5.71 24.11 -12.90
CA GLU A 235 5.33 25.42 -12.34
C GLU A 235 5.99 25.69 -10.98
N LEU A 236 6.62 24.69 -10.38
CA LEU A 236 7.16 24.81 -9.02
C LEU A 236 8.28 25.86 -8.91
N ASN A 237 9.00 26.10 -10.00
CA ASN A 237 10.04 27.13 -10.10
C ASN A 237 9.51 28.56 -9.89
N LEU A 238 8.23 28.82 -10.01
CA LEU A 238 7.60 30.11 -9.71
C LEU A 238 7.76 30.51 -8.25
N PHE A 239 8.06 29.54 -7.36
CA PHE A 239 8.23 29.73 -5.93
C PHE A 239 9.71 29.72 -5.50
N ASN A 240 10.62 29.82 -6.45
CA ASN A 240 12.06 29.73 -6.20
C ASN A 240 12.54 30.76 -5.18
N ASP A 241 12.04 32.00 -5.25
CA ASP A 241 12.40 33.09 -4.32
C ASP A 241 12.15 32.73 -2.84
N ILE A 242 11.13 31.91 -2.55
CA ILE A 242 10.81 31.46 -1.20
C ILE A 242 11.82 30.41 -0.74
N ILE A 243 12.14 29.47 -1.64
CA ILE A 243 13.03 28.36 -1.32
C ILE A 243 14.47 28.84 -1.13
N GLU A 244 15.01 29.66 -2.02
CA GLU A 244 16.38 30.16 -1.97
C GLU A 244 16.71 30.95 -0.69
N LYS A 245 15.73 31.65 -0.12
CA LYS A 245 15.89 32.38 1.14
C LYS A 245 16.27 31.45 2.31
N HIS A 246 15.73 30.23 2.31
CA HIS A 246 15.77 29.32 3.45
C HIS A 246 16.65 28.10 3.21
N PHE A 247 16.67 27.57 2.00
CA PHE A 247 17.47 26.40 1.63
C PHE A 247 18.86 26.80 1.12
N SER A 248 19.73 25.83 0.96
CA SER A 248 21.09 26.00 0.44
C SER A 248 21.47 24.82 -0.45
N GLU A 249 22.59 24.89 -1.15
CA GLU A 249 23.16 23.83 -2.00
C GLU A 249 23.32 22.47 -1.29
N ASN A 250 23.32 22.47 0.05
CA ASN A 250 23.37 21.24 0.85
C ASN A 250 22.02 20.54 0.98
N HIS A 251 20.96 21.11 0.42
CA HIS A 251 19.60 20.62 0.59
C HIS A 251 19.04 20.05 -0.71
N LEU A 252 18.31 18.95 -0.56
CA LEU A 252 17.48 18.37 -1.60
C LEU A 252 16.03 18.34 -1.11
N ILE A 253 15.07 18.51 -2.01
CA ILE A 253 13.64 18.50 -1.70
C ILE A 253 12.97 17.45 -2.58
N GLY A 254 12.37 16.44 -1.96
CA GLY A 254 11.52 15.45 -2.62
C GLY A 254 10.08 15.64 -2.22
N LEU A 255 9.15 15.64 -3.16
CA LEU A 255 7.73 15.81 -2.88
C LEU A 255 6.85 15.08 -3.89
N GLY A 256 5.61 14.78 -3.45
CA GLY A 256 4.56 14.30 -4.33
C GLY A 256 3.87 15.46 -5.03
N ILE A 257 3.96 15.50 -6.36
CA ILE A 257 3.39 16.58 -7.19
C ILE A 257 2.86 16.01 -8.52
N THR A 258 1.87 16.67 -9.08
CA THR A 258 1.36 16.31 -10.41
C THR A 258 2.37 16.68 -11.48
N ASN A 259 2.83 15.67 -12.23
CA ASN A 259 3.65 15.87 -13.43
C ASN A 259 2.75 15.83 -14.67
N ARG A 260 2.78 16.88 -15.48
CA ARG A 260 2.11 16.92 -16.77
C ARG A 260 3.12 16.79 -17.92
N GLN A 261 2.79 15.95 -18.88
CA GLN A 261 3.61 15.75 -20.08
C GLN A 261 2.78 15.98 -21.34
N ILE A 262 3.31 16.74 -22.26
CA ILE A 262 2.68 17.00 -23.57
C ILE A 262 3.01 15.81 -24.46
N LEU A 263 1.98 15.15 -25.00
CA LEU A 263 2.11 14.07 -25.97
C LEU A 263 1.18 14.37 -27.14
N ASP A 264 1.76 14.67 -28.29
CA ASP A 264 1.06 15.12 -29.48
C ASP A 264 0.26 16.42 -29.23
N GLU A 265 -1.07 16.37 -29.18
CA GLU A 265 -1.93 17.52 -28.88
C GLU A 265 -2.61 17.45 -27.51
N ASP A 266 -2.32 16.38 -26.71
CA ASP A 266 -2.97 16.12 -25.43
C ASP A 266 -1.98 16.12 -24.25
N TYR A 267 -2.50 16.38 -23.04
CA TYR A 267 -1.73 16.29 -21.79
C TYR A 267 -1.95 14.94 -21.13
N LYS A 268 -0.85 14.29 -20.71
CA LYS A 268 -0.88 13.19 -19.75
C LYS A 268 -0.47 13.68 -18.37
N TYR A 269 -1.28 13.35 -17.38
CA TYR A 269 -1.06 13.72 -15.99
C TYR A 269 -0.62 12.47 -15.20
N TYR A 270 0.44 12.64 -14.40
CA TYR A 270 0.97 11.58 -13.55
C TYR A 270 0.99 12.04 -12.11
N ASN A 271 0.59 11.17 -11.19
CA ASN A 271 0.92 11.34 -9.78
C ASN A 271 2.39 10.96 -9.62
N SER A 272 3.25 11.90 -9.20
CA SER A 272 4.71 11.74 -9.27
C SER A 272 5.37 12.11 -7.96
N PHE A 273 6.40 11.35 -7.62
CA PHE A 273 7.45 11.80 -6.70
C PHE A 273 8.52 12.51 -7.52
N SER A 274 8.85 13.75 -7.17
CA SER A 274 9.85 14.56 -7.85
C SER A 274 10.89 15.07 -6.87
N MET A 275 12.14 15.03 -7.27
CA MET A 275 13.29 15.46 -6.46
C MET A 275 13.95 16.67 -7.12
N PHE A 276 14.19 17.71 -6.30
CA PHE A 276 14.72 19.00 -6.71
C PHE A 276 15.95 19.37 -5.90
N ASP A 277 16.79 20.23 -6.48
CA ASP A 277 17.83 20.96 -5.75
C ASP A 277 17.23 22.17 -5.00
N SER A 278 18.09 22.95 -4.35
CA SER A 278 17.70 24.17 -3.62
C SER A 278 17.23 25.33 -4.51
N ASN A 279 17.41 25.23 -5.81
CA ASN A 279 16.95 26.20 -6.81
C ASN A 279 15.72 25.66 -7.58
N LEU A 280 15.06 24.63 -7.05
CA LEU A 280 13.93 23.94 -7.66
C LEU A 280 14.20 23.41 -9.08
N ASN A 281 15.46 23.15 -9.43
CA ASN A 281 15.79 22.40 -10.63
C ASN A 281 15.47 20.93 -10.41
N LEU A 282 14.73 20.32 -11.34
CA LEU A 282 14.39 18.91 -11.27
C LEU A 282 15.66 18.05 -11.44
N ILE A 283 15.94 17.21 -10.44
CA ILE A 283 17.05 16.26 -10.47
C ILE A 283 16.58 14.92 -11.01
N ASP A 284 15.45 14.42 -10.49
CA ASP A 284 14.88 13.13 -10.87
C ASP A 284 13.40 13.06 -10.52
N ASN A 285 12.66 12.15 -11.18
CA ASN A 285 11.26 11.91 -10.87
C ASN A 285 10.86 10.44 -11.05
N TYR A 286 9.78 10.05 -10.39
CA TYR A 286 9.14 8.75 -10.48
C TYR A 286 7.63 8.93 -10.63
N ASN A 287 7.04 8.39 -11.69
CA ASN A 287 5.61 8.41 -11.92
C ASN A 287 4.96 7.14 -11.34
N LYS A 288 3.91 7.30 -10.56
CA LYS A 288 3.19 6.22 -9.89
C LYS A 288 2.75 5.13 -10.85
N MET A 289 3.11 3.89 -10.57
CA MET A 289 2.80 2.74 -11.43
C MET A 289 1.49 2.05 -11.06
N LYS A 290 1.14 2.02 -9.79
CA LYS A 290 -0.08 1.40 -9.29
C LYS A 290 -1.05 2.48 -8.85
N LEU A 291 -2.03 2.75 -9.71
CA LEU A 291 -3.04 3.77 -9.46
C LEU A 291 -4.19 3.21 -8.63
N VAL A 292 -4.76 4.05 -7.78
CA VAL A 292 -5.92 3.72 -6.95
C VAL A 292 -7.18 3.70 -7.81
N PRO A 293 -7.89 2.57 -7.91
CA PRO A 293 -9.16 2.50 -8.64
C PRO A 293 -10.19 3.46 -8.03
N PHE A 294 -10.96 4.11 -8.88
CA PHE A 294 -11.97 5.13 -8.56
C PHE A 294 -11.43 6.41 -7.92
N GLY A 295 -10.23 6.38 -7.35
CA GLY A 295 -9.54 7.54 -6.82
C GLY A 295 -8.65 8.25 -7.84
N GLU A 296 -7.82 7.56 -8.56
CA GLU A 296 -6.85 8.12 -9.50
C GLU A 296 -7.16 7.77 -10.96
N PHE A 297 -7.92 6.70 -11.19
CA PHE A 297 -8.43 6.35 -12.50
C PHE A 297 -9.77 5.62 -12.36
N LEU A 298 -10.59 5.67 -13.43
CA LEU A 298 -11.86 4.97 -13.48
C LEU A 298 -11.72 3.63 -14.19
N PRO A 299 -11.82 2.47 -13.47
CA PRO A 299 -11.85 1.18 -14.11
C PRO A 299 -13.04 1.11 -15.10
N PHE A 300 -12.83 0.52 -16.28
CA PHE A 300 -13.87 0.45 -17.31
C PHE A 300 -14.47 1.82 -17.70
N GLU A 301 -13.65 2.85 -17.81
CA GLU A 301 -14.04 4.25 -18.06
C GLU A 301 -15.09 4.41 -19.16
N LYS A 302 -14.95 3.69 -20.29
CA LYS A 302 -15.92 3.72 -21.39
C LYS A 302 -17.34 3.29 -20.98
N LEU A 303 -17.45 2.39 -20.00
CA LEU A 303 -18.76 1.92 -19.51
C LEU A 303 -19.35 2.92 -18.52
N PHE A 304 -18.52 3.40 -17.57
CA PHE A 304 -18.94 4.34 -16.53
C PHE A 304 -19.29 5.73 -17.10
N ASN A 305 -18.57 6.20 -18.11
CA ASN A 305 -18.90 7.45 -18.81
C ASN A 305 -20.30 7.41 -19.47
N LYS A 306 -20.76 6.23 -19.94
CA LYS A 306 -22.12 6.08 -20.49
C LYS A 306 -23.23 6.29 -19.44
N ILE A 307 -22.97 6.04 -18.18
CA ILE A 307 -23.90 6.25 -17.06
C ILE A 307 -23.66 7.53 -16.28
N GLY A 308 -22.80 8.42 -16.82
CA GLY A 308 -22.56 9.74 -16.27
C GLY A 308 -21.62 9.78 -15.07
N LEU A 309 -20.99 8.66 -14.69
CA LEU A 309 -19.95 8.63 -13.66
C LEU A 309 -18.63 9.08 -14.28
N LYS A 310 -18.22 10.30 -13.94
CA LYS A 310 -16.90 10.83 -14.25
C LYS A 310 -15.94 10.50 -13.09
N THR A 311 -14.64 10.56 -13.36
CA THR A 311 -13.59 10.40 -12.32
C THR A 311 -13.81 11.43 -11.20
N ILE A 312 -13.83 10.94 -9.97
CA ILE A 312 -14.17 11.73 -8.76
C ILE A 312 -13.00 12.67 -8.38
N THR A 313 -11.83 12.50 -8.98
CA THR A 313 -10.59 12.92 -8.35
C THR A 313 -9.94 14.19 -8.85
N ASN A 314 -10.19 14.66 -10.08
CA ASN A 314 -9.49 15.85 -10.59
C ASN A 314 -10.20 16.49 -11.77
N ASN A 315 -10.02 17.79 -11.92
CA ASN A 315 -10.55 18.57 -13.04
C ASN A 315 -10.05 18.12 -14.41
N PHE A 316 -8.95 17.34 -14.46
CA PHE A 316 -8.34 16.84 -15.70
C PHE A 316 -8.66 15.35 -16.00
N GLY A 317 -9.42 14.67 -15.16
CA GLY A 317 -9.76 13.23 -15.35
C GLY A 317 -8.81 12.25 -14.67
N SER A 318 -8.55 11.10 -15.31
CA SER A 318 -7.72 10.04 -14.74
C SER A 318 -6.23 10.33 -14.85
N PHE A 319 -5.45 9.96 -13.84
CA PHE A 319 -3.99 9.90 -13.96
C PHE A 319 -3.56 8.80 -14.93
N SER A 320 -2.45 9.05 -15.61
CA SER A 320 -1.76 8.06 -16.43
C SER A 320 -0.83 7.20 -15.56
N LYS A 321 -0.74 5.91 -15.90
CA LYS A 321 0.15 4.98 -15.21
C LYS A 321 1.60 5.22 -15.63
N GLY A 322 2.53 5.26 -14.65
CA GLY A 322 3.97 5.29 -14.89
C GLY A 322 4.46 3.98 -15.56
N GLU A 323 5.55 4.07 -16.33
CA GLU A 323 6.05 2.95 -17.12
C GLU A 323 6.87 1.96 -16.31
N ASN A 324 7.80 2.45 -15.48
CA ASN A 324 8.78 1.61 -14.79
C ASN A 324 9.03 2.05 -13.35
N ARG A 325 9.34 1.06 -12.49
CA ARG A 325 9.96 1.32 -11.19
C ARG A 325 11.37 1.85 -11.40
N LYS A 326 11.71 2.88 -10.66
CA LYS A 326 12.99 3.57 -10.76
C LYS A 326 13.65 3.64 -9.38
N ILE A 327 14.94 3.41 -9.34
CA ILE A 327 15.76 3.68 -8.15
C ILE A 327 16.38 5.06 -8.34
N ILE A 328 16.09 5.95 -7.41
CA ILE A 328 16.65 7.30 -7.41
C ILE A 328 17.93 7.31 -6.59
N LYS A 329 18.91 8.09 -7.05
CA LYS A 329 20.25 8.18 -6.48
C LYS A 329 20.50 9.56 -5.92
N LEU A 330 20.85 9.61 -4.66
CA LEU A 330 21.40 10.79 -4.01
C LEU A 330 22.92 10.70 -4.11
N LYS A 331 23.51 11.47 -5.00
CA LYS A 331 24.98 11.50 -5.19
C LYS A 331 25.60 12.65 -4.43
N ASN A 332 26.73 12.37 -3.81
CA ASN A 332 27.64 13.31 -3.21
C ASN A 332 29.06 12.93 -3.67
N GLU A 333 30.04 13.81 -3.50
CA GLU A 333 31.45 13.56 -3.88
C GLU A 333 32.04 12.28 -3.25
N LEU A 334 31.56 11.88 -2.05
CA LEU A 334 32.12 10.80 -1.26
C LEU A 334 31.25 9.52 -1.22
N SER A 335 29.96 9.59 -1.60
CA SER A 335 29.03 8.45 -1.44
C SER A 335 27.79 8.61 -2.31
N GLU A 336 27.15 7.47 -2.59
CA GLU A 336 25.87 7.36 -3.29
C GLU A 336 24.88 6.66 -2.36
N LEU A 337 23.75 7.30 -2.08
CA LEU A 337 22.62 6.72 -1.37
C LEU A 337 21.49 6.47 -2.38
N ARG A 338 20.95 5.26 -2.40
CA ARG A 338 19.94 4.83 -3.37
C ARG A 338 18.65 4.50 -2.69
N PHE A 339 17.53 4.97 -3.23
CA PHE A 339 16.23 4.62 -2.68
C PHE A 339 15.21 4.26 -3.76
N LEU A 340 14.25 3.42 -3.35
CA LEU A 340 13.10 3.07 -4.15
C LEU A 340 11.94 3.98 -3.75
N PRO A 341 11.53 4.94 -4.61
CA PRO A 341 10.35 5.76 -4.34
C PRO A 341 9.08 4.94 -4.58
N LEU A 342 8.13 5.09 -3.66
CA LEU A 342 6.78 4.59 -3.75
C LEU A 342 5.81 5.71 -3.39
N ILE A 343 4.60 5.67 -3.95
CA ILE A 343 3.59 6.68 -3.72
C ILE A 343 2.35 6.00 -3.13
N CYS A 344 1.96 6.45 -1.92
CA CYS A 344 0.76 6.03 -1.22
C CYS A 344 0.66 4.49 -1.11
N TYR A 345 -0.39 3.92 -1.64
CA TYR A 345 -0.73 2.51 -1.48
C TYR A 345 0.15 1.54 -2.29
N GLU A 346 1.10 2.03 -3.07
CA GLU A 346 2.03 1.14 -3.79
C GLU A 346 2.82 0.21 -2.88
N ILE A 347 3.08 0.63 -1.64
CA ILE A 347 3.82 -0.18 -0.64
C ILE A 347 3.10 -1.47 -0.24
N ILE A 348 1.79 -1.56 -0.43
CA ILE A 348 1.02 -2.75 -0.02
C ILE A 348 1.23 -3.96 -0.94
N TYR A 349 1.77 -3.76 -2.15
CA TYR A 349 2.01 -4.84 -3.12
C TYR A 349 3.23 -5.67 -2.77
N SER A 350 3.15 -6.43 -1.69
CA SER A 350 4.21 -7.29 -1.18
C SER A 350 4.74 -8.26 -2.26
N GLY A 351 6.08 -8.33 -2.38
CA GLY A 351 6.75 -9.16 -3.38
C GLY A 351 6.69 -8.63 -4.83
N ASN A 352 6.03 -7.49 -5.06
CA ASN A 352 5.88 -6.91 -6.41
C ASN A 352 6.28 -5.43 -6.47
N LEU A 353 7.17 -4.99 -5.58
CA LEU A 353 7.64 -3.61 -5.55
C LEU A 353 8.69 -3.34 -6.63
N THR A 354 9.69 -4.19 -6.73
CA THR A 354 10.74 -4.12 -7.75
C THR A 354 11.46 -5.46 -7.90
N LYS A 355 12.03 -5.70 -9.08
CA LYS A 355 12.95 -6.81 -9.32
C LYS A 355 14.40 -6.45 -8.97
N ASN A 356 14.72 -5.18 -8.85
CA ASN A 356 16.05 -4.69 -8.52
C ASN A 356 16.13 -4.41 -7.01
N SER A 357 16.98 -5.15 -6.30
CA SER A 357 17.23 -5.01 -4.87
C SER A 357 18.41 -4.09 -4.54
N ASN A 358 19.01 -3.41 -5.54
CA ASN A 358 20.18 -2.57 -5.33
C ASN A 358 19.79 -1.16 -4.88
N PHE A 359 19.14 -1.03 -3.72
CA PHE A 359 18.80 0.22 -3.04
C PHE A 359 19.05 0.06 -1.54
N ASP A 360 19.25 1.19 -0.87
CA ASP A 360 19.60 1.24 0.54
C ASP A 360 18.34 1.36 1.43
N PHE A 361 17.28 2.03 0.93
CA PHE A 361 15.99 2.13 1.63
C PHE A 361 14.82 2.34 0.67
N ILE A 362 13.60 2.17 1.19
CA ILE A 362 12.34 2.48 0.50
C ILE A 362 11.83 3.81 1.06
N LEU A 363 11.45 4.72 0.17
CA LEU A 363 10.79 5.96 0.50
C LEU A 363 9.34 5.92 0.02
N ASN A 364 8.39 5.82 0.94
CA ASN A 364 6.97 5.90 0.61
C ASN A 364 6.41 7.24 1.06
N ILE A 365 5.86 8.01 0.12
CA ILE A 365 5.14 9.26 0.40
C ILE A 365 3.63 9.03 0.32
N SER A 366 2.85 9.67 1.20
CA SER A 366 1.38 9.65 1.19
C SER A 366 0.81 10.88 1.90
#